data_0519556022a54be389b092bde251bd5b
#
_entry.id   0519556022a54be389b092bde251bd5b
#
_cell.length_a   1.000
_cell.length_b   1.000
_cell.length_c   1.000
_cell.angle_alpha   90.00
_cell.angle_beta   90.00
_cell.angle_gamma   90.00
#
_symmetry.space_group_name_H-M   'P 1'
#
loop_
_entity.id
_entity.type
_entity.pdbx_description
1 polymer ?
#
loop_
_entity_poly.entity_id
_entity_poly.type
_entity_poly.pdbx_seq_one_letter_code
_entity_poly.pdbx_strand_id
1 'polypeptide(L)'
;MKKNPNKCRLLRVFEYMLNTDEEHPLNVTEIQQKLLEDGTCDKLPDRKSILRDWASINECGYELESCANHNKGKYMNGKQRTFEGYQLKMLADAVAAARFLAADDARKLGDAIMTLGTESDKELLKKAVIRDERLNVATKQAKYNFYRILEAIRERKQISFQYNDKYLAKPAQQDLRNEGMIYYVSPYYLVPAKNDYYVIACTGEYKNFSHYRVSRMINVKETELAAKDIKLNETYKKLLSDGKCISDYLREHINMWFGDTQRVNLHCRQQTRLDVLGTFGNLLNINDCEGDKEYFTTSVQVQAGGGFFNWVAGMGGNVIITGPECVREAYKKYLESQLALYK
;
A
#
# COMPACT_ATOMS: atom_id res chain seq x y z
N MET A 1 31.92 -8.18 -24.45
CA MET A 1 31.48 -9.60 -24.33
C MET A 1 30.72 -9.97 -25.59
N LYS A 2 31.11 -11.05 -26.30
CA LYS A 2 30.34 -11.54 -27.44
C LYS A 2 29.01 -12.11 -26.94
N LYS A 3 27.88 -11.55 -27.41
CA LYS A 3 26.56 -12.13 -27.16
C LYS A 3 26.52 -13.58 -27.68
N ASN A 4 26.09 -14.53 -26.83
CA ASN A 4 25.81 -15.89 -27.32
C ASN A 4 24.39 -15.91 -27.89
N PRO A 5 24.21 -15.95 -29.21
CA PRO A 5 22.90 -15.78 -29.85
C PRO A 5 21.90 -16.87 -29.44
N ASN A 6 22.35 -18.08 -29.19
CA ASN A 6 21.48 -19.18 -28.79
C ASN A 6 20.93 -19.01 -27.37
N LYS A 7 21.76 -18.52 -26.43
CA LYS A 7 21.31 -18.23 -25.06
C LYS A 7 20.35 -17.06 -25.03
N CYS A 8 20.63 -16.00 -25.80
CA CYS A 8 19.71 -14.86 -25.90
C CYS A 8 18.35 -15.28 -26.48
N ARG A 9 18.35 -16.12 -27.53
CA ARG A 9 17.12 -16.65 -28.13
C ARG A 9 16.32 -17.46 -27.11
N LEU A 10 16.93 -18.40 -26.42
CA LEU A 10 16.24 -19.23 -25.42
C LEU A 10 15.56 -18.39 -24.34
N LEU A 11 16.29 -17.40 -23.80
CA LEU A 11 15.73 -16.49 -22.78
C LEU A 11 14.53 -15.70 -23.33
N ARG A 12 14.62 -15.24 -24.56
CA ARG A 12 13.53 -14.49 -25.18
C ARG A 12 12.33 -15.38 -25.49
N VAL A 13 12.55 -16.61 -25.97
CA VAL A 13 11.48 -17.60 -26.13
C VAL A 13 10.81 -17.89 -24.80
N PHE A 14 11.57 -18.05 -23.73
CA PHE A 14 11.02 -18.23 -22.40
C PHE A 14 10.14 -17.04 -21.95
N GLU A 15 10.61 -15.79 -22.16
CA GLU A 15 9.82 -14.57 -21.87
C GLU A 15 8.51 -14.55 -22.66
N TYR A 16 8.51 -14.95 -23.92
CA TYR A 16 7.27 -15.05 -24.71
C TYR A 16 6.32 -16.11 -24.13
N MET A 17 6.84 -17.27 -23.75
CA MET A 17 6.03 -18.36 -23.21
C MET A 17 5.42 -17.98 -21.84
N LEU A 18 6.08 -17.17 -21.01
CA LEU A 18 5.52 -16.64 -19.75
C LEU A 18 4.24 -15.83 -19.96
N ASN A 19 4.09 -15.19 -21.12
CA ASN A 19 2.94 -14.36 -21.45
C ASN A 19 1.81 -15.12 -22.16
N THR A 20 1.97 -16.44 -22.39
CA THR A 20 0.96 -17.27 -23.06
C THR A 20 -0.04 -17.86 -22.07
N ASP A 21 -1.20 -18.19 -22.58
CA ASP A 21 -2.28 -18.94 -21.92
C ASP A 21 -3.02 -19.80 -22.97
N GLU A 22 -4.04 -20.56 -22.55
CA GLU A 22 -4.80 -21.43 -23.42
C GLU A 22 -5.50 -20.68 -24.57
N GLU A 23 -5.92 -19.43 -24.33
CA GLU A 23 -6.58 -18.58 -25.33
C GLU A 23 -5.57 -17.92 -26.28
N HIS A 24 -4.33 -17.68 -25.82
CA HIS A 24 -3.25 -17.03 -26.57
C HIS A 24 -1.98 -17.90 -26.62
N PRO A 25 -2.05 -19.12 -27.14
CA PRO A 25 -0.87 -19.96 -27.33
C PRO A 25 0.01 -19.40 -28.45
N LEU A 26 1.29 -19.77 -28.45
CA LEU A 26 2.22 -19.44 -29.53
C LEU A 26 2.68 -20.69 -30.27
N ASN A 27 2.65 -20.64 -31.60
CA ASN A 27 3.26 -21.65 -32.44
C ASN A 27 4.69 -21.28 -32.85
N VAL A 28 5.39 -22.23 -33.45
CA VAL A 28 6.81 -22.05 -33.85
C VAL A 28 7.00 -20.88 -34.82
N THR A 29 6.07 -20.70 -35.76
CA THR A 29 6.17 -19.64 -36.79
C THR A 29 6.01 -18.27 -36.17
N GLU A 30 5.06 -18.12 -35.22
CA GLU A 30 4.84 -16.87 -34.48
C GLU A 30 6.05 -16.50 -33.63
N ILE A 31 6.66 -17.48 -32.95
CA ILE A 31 7.89 -17.25 -32.18
C ILE A 31 9.04 -16.83 -33.10
N GLN A 32 9.21 -17.50 -34.24
CA GLN A 32 10.24 -17.13 -35.21
C GLN A 32 10.07 -15.68 -35.68
N GLN A 33 8.84 -15.29 -35.97
CA GLN A 33 8.52 -13.92 -36.41
C GLN A 33 8.80 -12.89 -35.31
N LYS A 34 8.35 -13.14 -34.08
CA LYS A 34 8.59 -12.26 -32.93
C LYS A 34 10.09 -12.06 -32.66
N LEU A 35 10.90 -13.12 -32.76
CA LEU A 35 12.37 -13.04 -32.56
C LEU A 35 13.08 -12.22 -33.63
N LEU A 36 12.52 -12.16 -34.83
CA LEU A 36 13.03 -11.32 -35.92
C LEU A 36 12.60 -9.85 -35.70
N GLU A 37 11.34 -9.63 -35.36
CA GLU A 37 10.76 -8.28 -35.16
C GLU A 37 11.39 -7.53 -33.98
N ASP A 38 11.70 -8.22 -32.87
CA ASP A 38 12.33 -7.61 -31.69
C ASP A 38 13.86 -7.49 -31.80
N GLY A 39 14.44 -7.94 -32.93
CA GLY A 39 15.88 -7.86 -33.15
C GLY A 39 16.72 -8.82 -32.30
N THR A 40 16.11 -9.83 -31.69
CA THR A 40 16.84 -10.89 -30.99
C THR A 40 17.66 -11.76 -31.95
N CYS A 41 17.12 -11.99 -33.12
CA CYS A 41 17.76 -12.72 -34.22
C CYS A 41 17.84 -11.84 -35.47
N ASP A 42 19.03 -11.80 -36.12
CA ASP A 42 19.22 -11.07 -37.39
C ASP A 42 18.55 -11.78 -38.59
N LYS A 43 18.26 -13.06 -38.44
CA LYS A 43 17.62 -13.92 -39.44
C LYS A 43 16.61 -14.83 -38.78
N LEU A 44 15.61 -15.27 -39.55
CA LEU A 44 14.59 -16.21 -39.07
C LEU A 44 15.27 -17.49 -38.53
N PRO A 45 15.13 -17.81 -37.23
CA PRO A 45 15.76 -18.97 -36.65
C PRO A 45 15.14 -20.26 -37.21
N ASP A 46 15.92 -21.35 -37.27
CA ASP A 46 15.41 -22.64 -37.72
C ASP A 46 14.35 -23.19 -36.77
N ARG A 47 13.32 -23.84 -37.32
CA ARG A 47 12.23 -24.48 -36.60
C ARG A 47 12.72 -25.44 -35.50
N LYS A 48 13.74 -26.26 -35.80
CA LYS A 48 14.32 -27.21 -34.85
C LYS A 48 14.95 -26.49 -33.63
N SER A 49 15.43 -25.29 -33.84
CA SER A 49 16.00 -24.47 -32.75
C SER A 49 14.95 -24.05 -31.75
N ILE A 50 13.76 -23.64 -32.19
CA ILE A 50 12.64 -23.28 -31.31
C ILE A 50 12.10 -24.53 -30.58
N LEU A 51 12.02 -25.66 -31.26
CA LEU A 51 11.62 -26.91 -30.60
C LEU A 51 12.59 -27.38 -29.53
N ARG A 52 13.91 -27.16 -29.72
CA ARG A 52 14.92 -27.41 -28.68
C ARG A 52 14.79 -26.44 -27.51
N ASP A 53 14.52 -25.17 -27.81
CA ASP A 53 14.29 -24.17 -26.75
C ASP A 53 13.07 -24.57 -25.89
N TRP A 54 11.97 -25.02 -26.49
CA TRP A 54 10.81 -25.57 -25.77
C TRP A 54 11.16 -26.80 -24.93
N ALA A 55 11.95 -27.73 -25.49
CA ALA A 55 12.41 -28.90 -24.75
C ALA A 55 13.25 -28.49 -23.52
N SER A 56 14.19 -27.56 -23.70
CA SER A 56 15.01 -27.03 -22.60
C SER A 56 14.16 -26.33 -21.52
N ILE A 57 13.12 -25.60 -21.91
CA ILE A 57 12.19 -24.98 -20.97
C ILE A 57 11.48 -26.05 -20.11
N ASN A 58 10.99 -27.14 -20.76
CA ASN A 58 10.38 -28.26 -20.05
C ASN A 58 11.39 -28.98 -19.13
N GLU A 59 12.63 -29.22 -19.60
CA GLU A 59 13.71 -29.84 -18.80
C GLU A 59 14.05 -28.99 -17.55
N CYS A 60 13.88 -27.68 -17.62
CA CYS A 60 14.02 -26.77 -16.47
C CYS A 60 12.83 -26.79 -15.50
N GLY A 61 11.81 -27.61 -15.74
CA GLY A 61 10.67 -27.80 -14.86
C GLY A 61 9.48 -26.90 -15.19
N TYR A 62 9.51 -26.17 -16.32
CA TYR A 62 8.36 -25.42 -16.84
C TYR A 62 7.53 -26.29 -17.78
N GLU A 63 6.24 -26.42 -17.51
CA GLU A 63 5.34 -27.26 -18.31
C GLU A 63 4.73 -26.44 -19.44
N LEU A 64 5.10 -26.76 -20.68
CA LEU A 64 4.48 -26.21 -21.88
C LEU A 64 3.42 -27.16 -22.43
N GLU A 65 2.15 -26.78 -22.29
CA GLU A 65 1.00 -27.54 -22.80
C GLU A 65 0.74 -27.24 -24.27
N SER A 66 0.16 -28.21 -24.97
CA SER A 66 -0.17 -28.07 -26.38
C SER A 66 -1.62 -27.65 -26.54
N CYS A 67 -1.88 -26.62 -27.33
CA CYS A 67 -3.24 -26.26 -27.75
C CYS A 67 -3.61 -26.94 -29.05
N ALA A 68 -4.66 -27.75 -29.02
CA ALA A 68 -5.12 -28.50 -30.20
C ALA A 68 -5.67 -27.58 -31.31
N ASN A 69 -6.25 -26.47 -30.94
CA ASN A 69 -6.96 -25.55 -31.84
C ASN A 69 -6.08 -24.49 -32.49
N HIS A 70 -4.81 -24.33 -32.09
CA HIS A 70 -3.92 -23.30 -32.58
C HIS A 70 -2.67 -23.86 -33.26
N ASN A 71 -2.81 -24.52 -34.38
CA ASN A 71 -1.73 -25.04 -35.26
C ASN A 71 -0.49 -25.56 -34.49
N LYS A 72 -0.69 -26.42 -33.49
CA LYS A 72 0.32 -26.96 -32.57
C LYS A 72 1.03 -25.92 -31.74
N GLY A 73 0.35 -24.84 -31.43
CA GLY A 73 0.82 -23.84 -30.47
C GLY A 73 0.98 -24.41 -29.08
N LYS A 74 1.84 -23.77 -28.29
CA LYS A 74 2.04 -24.12 -26.89
C LYS A 74 1.81 -22.90 -26.00
N TYR A 75 1.41 -23.17 -24.78
CA TYR A 75 1.29 -22.18 -23.73
C TYR A 75 1.87 -22.71 -22.42
N MET A 76 2.21 -21.80 -21.53
CA MET A 76 2.75 -22.16 -20.22
C MET A 76 1.62 -22.49 -19.25
N ASN A 77 1.74 -23.62 -18.53
CA ASN A 77 0.76 -24.02 -17.52
C ASN A 77 0.64 -22.97 -16.41
N GLY A 78 -0.60 -22.60 -16.07
CA GLY A 78 -0.92 -21.60 -15.07
C GLY A 78 -0.37 -21.86 -13.67
N LYS A 79 -0.11 -23.14 -13.31
CA LYS A 79 0.47 -23.52 -12.01
C LYS A 79 1.87 -22.94 -11.74
N GLN A 80 2.56 -22.45 -12.76
CA GLN A 80 3.91 -21.89 -12.65
C GLN A 80 3.92 -20.36 -12.63
N ARG A 81 2.76 -19.72 -12.59
CA ARG A 81 2.63 -18.27 -12.54
C ARG A 81 2.84 -17.76 -11.13
N THR A 82 3.52 -16.63 -11.01
CA THR A 82 3.71 -15.93 -9.72
C THR A 82 2.39 -15.37 -9.19
N PHE A 83 1.52 -14.91 -10.11
CA PHE A 83 0.21 -14.30 -9.79
C PHE A 83 -0.89 -14.87 -10.68
N GLU A 84 -2.05 -15.03 -10.10
CA GLU A 84 -3.30 -15.32 -10.80
C GLU A 84 -3.95 -14.00 -11.28
N GLY A 85 -4.79 -14.06 -12.34
CA GLY A 85 -5.42 -12.86 -12.90
C GLY A 85 -6.19 -12.01 -11.88
N TYR A 86 -6.91 -12.63 -10.93
CA TYR A 86 -7.61 -11.90 -9.88
C TYR A 86 -6.66 -11.20 -8.89
N GLN A 87 -5.48 -11.77 -8.60
CA GLN A 87 -4.46 -11.15 -7.76
C GLN A 87 -3.86 -9.92 -8.43
N LEU A 88 -3.59 -10.01 -9.73
CA LEU A 88 -3.15 -8.88 -10.54
C LEU A 88 -4.21 -7.78 -10.57
N LYS A 89 -5.50 -8.14 -10.67
CA LYS A 89 -6.62 -7.20 -10.56
C LYS A 89 -6.59 -6.46 -9.23
N MET A 90 -6.46 -7.19 -8.11
CA MET A 90 -6.41 -6.58 -6.77
C MET A 90 -5.21 -5.63 -6.62
N LEU A 91 -4.03 -6.01 -7.13
CA LEU A 91 -2.84 -5.16 -7.11
C LEU A 91 -3.05 -3.89 -7.97
N ALA A 92 -3.60 -4.04 -9.17
CA ALA A 92 -3.86 -2.90 -10.06
C ALA A 92 -4.90 -1.94 -9.48
N ASP A 93 -5.98 -2.45 -8.85
CA ASP A 93 -6.99 -1.64 -8.16
C ASP A 93 -6.40 -0.90 -6.96
N ALA A 94 -5.56 -1.56 -6.16
CA ALA A 94 -4.88 -0.94 -5.03
C ALA A 94 -4.00 0.24 -5.49
N VAL A 95 -3.29 0.09 -6.61
CA VAL A 95 -2.49 1.16 -7.21
C VAL A 95 -3.38 2.28 -7.77
N ALA A 96 -4.47 1.93 -8.46
CA ALA A 96 -5.40 2.92 -9.01
C ALA A 96 -6.08 3.76 -7.91
N ALA A 97 -6.37 3.15 -6.76
CA ALA A 97 -6.95 3.82 -5.59
C ALA A 97 -5.93 4.59 -4.73
N ALA A 98 -4.64 4.46 -5.00
CA ALA A 98 -3.57 5.02 -4.17
C ALA A 98 -3.45 6.54 -4.35
N ARG A 99 -4.04 7.31 -3.45
CA ARG A 99 -4.03 8.80 -3.51
C ARG A 99 -2.66 9.41 -3.28
N PHE A 100 -1.73 8.67 -2.70
CA PHE A 100 -0.34 9.11 -2.46
C PHE A 100 0.56 8.99 -3.70
N LEU A 101 0.08 8.42 -4.80
CA LEU A 101 0.77 8.38 -6.08
C LEU A 101 0.29 9.53 -6.98
N ALA A 102 1.21 10.12 -7.74
CA ALA A 102 0.83 10.99 -8.85
C ALA A 102 0.20 10.15 -9.98
N ALA A 103 -0.74 10.71 -10.73
CA ALA A 103 -1.49 9.99 -11.77
C ALA A 103 -0.58 9.24 -12.76
N ASP A 104 0.50 9.88 -13.20
CA ASP A 104 1.47 9.28 -14.11
C ASP A 104 2.26 8.11 -13.49
N ASP A 105 2.63 8.22 -12.20
CA ASP A 105 3.30 7.13 -11.47
C ASP A 105 2.34 5.97 -11.19
N ALA A 106 1.08 6.24 -10.85
CA ALA A 106 0.04 5.22 -10.68
C ALA A 106 -0.21 4.46 -11.99
N ARG A 107 -0.27 5.18 -13.12
CA ARG A 107 -0.42 4.58 -14.44
C ARG A 107 0.76 3.66 -14.77
N LYS A 108 2.00 4.14 -14.66
CA LYS A 108 3.22 3.36 -14.95
C LYS A 108 3.33 2.11 -14.08
N LEU A 109 3.00 2.23 -12.78
CA LEU A 109 3.02 1.08 -11.87
C LEU A 109 1.92 0.07 -12.22
N GLY A 110 0.72 0.53 -12.54
CA GLY A 110 -0.37 -0.32 -13.01
C GLY A 110 -0.02 -1.04 -14.32
N ASP A 111 0.61 -0.36 -15.27
CA ASP A 111 1.06 -0.97 -16.52
C ASP A 111 2.17 -2.01 -16.26
N ALA A 112 3.09 -1.75 -15.34
CA ALA A 112 4.11 -2.73 -14.92
C ALA A 112 3.48 -3.97 -14.27
N ILE A 113 2.44 -3.83 -13.43
CA ILE A 113 1.69 -4.95 -12.86
C ILE A 113 1.07 -5.80 -13.97
N MET A 114 0.49 -5.17 -14.99
CA MET A 114 -0.09 -5.91 -16.11
C MET A 114 0.93 -6.76 -16.88
N THR A 115 2.22 -6.39 -16.90
CA THR A 115 3.25 -7.21 -17.57
C THR A 115 3.55 -8.52 -16.85
N LEU A 116 3.09 -8.68 -15.59
CA LEU A 116 3.24 -9.93 -14.82
C LEU A 116 2.18 -10.98 -15.17
N GLY A 117 1.16 -10.61 -15.95
CA GLY A 117 0.09 -11.50 -16.40
C GLY A 117 0.24 -11.95 -17.84
N THR A 118 -0.66 -12.85 -18.25
CA THR A 118 -0.78 -13.31 -19.64
C THR A 118 -1.48 -12.28 -20.53
N GLU A 119 -1.60 -12.57 -21.82
CA GLU A 119 -2.36 -11.71 -22.73
C GLU A 119 -3.85 -11.65 -22.35
N SER A 120 -4.47 -12.75 -21.94
CA SER A 120 -5.85 -12.78 -21.41
C SER A 120 -5.99 -11.91 -20.16
N ASP A 121 -5.03 -12.01 -19.21
CA ASP A 121 -5.03 -11.18 -18.02
C ASP A 121 -4.93 -9.69 -18.38
N LYS A 122 -4.07 -9.33 -19.32
CA LYS A 122 -3.91 -7.93 -19.78
C LYS A 122 -5.18 -7.39 -20.42
N GLU A 123 -5.85 -8.18 -21.24
CA GLU A 123 -7.13 -7.79 -21.86
C GLU A 123 -8.23 -7.59 -20.82
N LEU A 124 -8.34 -8.51 -19.87
CA LEU A 124 -9.26 -8.42 -18.74
C LEU A 124 -8.99 -7.16 -17.91
N LEU A 125 -7.74 -6.94 -17.52
CA LEU A 125 -7.34 -5.82 -16.65
C LEU A 125 -7.53 -4.47 -17.34
N LYS A 126 -7.27 -4.35 -18.64
CA LYS A 126 -7.53 -3.11 -19.40
C LYS A 126 -9.01 -2.68 -19.33
N LYS A 127 -9.93 -3.64 -19.28
CA LYS A 127 -11.39 -3.39 -19.22
C LYS A 127 -11.89 -3.25 -17.77
N ALA A 128 -11.28 -3.97 -16.83
CA ALA A 128 -11.79 -4.13 -15.48
C ALA A 128 -11.20 -3.13 -14.47
N VAL A 129 -10.01 -2.57 -14.71
CA VAL A 129 -9.39 -1.57 -13.81
C VAL A 129 -9.91 -0.19 -14.13
N ILE A 130 -10.67 0.38 -13.19
CA ILE A 130 -11.19 1.74 -13.30
C ILE A 130 -10.13 2.69 -12.74
N ARG A 131 -9.58 3.57 -13.60
CA ARG A 131 -8.62 4.61 -13.23
C ARG A 131 -9.34 5.96 -13.16
N ASP A 132 -9.36 6.57 -12.00
CA ASP A 132 -9.81 7.95 -11.84
C ASP A 132 -8.62 8.83 -11.43
N GLU A 133 -8.04 9.52 -12.39
CA GLU A 133 -6.86 10.38 -12.19
C GLU A 133 -7.10 11.49 -11.15
N ARG A 134 -8.36 11.85 -10.90
CA ARG A 134 -8.75 12.83 -9.86
C ARG A 134 -8.47 12.32 -8.44
N LEU A 135 -8.35 11.00 -8.26
CA LEU A 135 -8.00 10.39 -6.98
C LEU A 135 -6.50 10.49 -6.67
N ASN A 136 -5.67 10.63 -7.69
CA ASN A 136 -4.22 10.68 -7.58
C ASN A 136 -3.77 12.14 -7.37
N VAL A 137 -3.90 12.64 -6.17
CA VAL A 137 -3.65 14.06 -5.83
C VAL A 137 -2.21 14.36 -5.39
N ALA A 138 -1.36 13.34 -5.30
CA ALA A 138 0.01 13.52 -4.87
C ALA A 138 0.87 14.25 -5.90
N THR A 139 1.83 15.01 -5.41
CA THR A 139 2.85 15.65 -6.26
C THR A 139 3.95 14.63 -6.60
N LYS A 140 4.67 14.87 -7.70
CA LYS A 140 5.88 14.07 -8.03
C LYS A 140 6.91 14.07 -6.89
N GLN A 141 6.93 15.13 -6.06
CA GLN A 141 7.82 15.25 -4.91
C GLN A 141 7.54 14.19 -3.84
N ALA A 142 6.28 13.76 -3.66
CA ALA A 142 5.92 12.75 -2.66
C ALA A 142 6.66 11.41 -2.87
N LYS A 143 6.84 10.98 -4.12
CA LYS A 143 7.61 9.80 -4.49
C LYS A 143 9.09 9.90 -4.08
N TYR A 144 9.72 11.05 -4.34
CA TYR A 144 11.12 11.27 -3.95
C TYR A 144 11.27 11.33 -2.43
N ASN A 145 10.32 11.96 -1.74
CA ASN A 145 10.29 11.99 -0.29
C ASN A 145 10.17 10.56 0.28
N PHE A 146 9.25 9.77 -0.26
CA PHE A 146 9.07 8.37 0.12
C PHE A 146 10.38 7.57 -0.01
N TYR A 147 11.04 7.66 -1.17
CA TYR A 147 12.31 6.96 -1.41
C TYR A 147 13.40 7.39 -0.42
N ARG A 148 13.61 8.69 -0.22
CA ARG A 148 14.62 9.21 0.70
C ARG A 148 14.38 8.79 2.15
N ILE A 149 13.11 8.78 2.57
CA ILE A 149 12.75 8.32 3.92
C ILE A 149 13.06 6.83 4.07
N LEU A 150 12.72 6.02 3.06
CA LEU A 150 12.97 4.58 3.07
C LEU A 150 14.49 4.28 3.15
N GLU A 151 15.30 5.00 2.38
CA GLU A 151 16.76 4.90 2.42
C GLU A 151 17.31 5.30 3.78
N ALA A 152 16.86 6.42 4.35
CA ALA A 152 17.30 6.88 5.67
C ALA A 152 16.94 5.88 6.79
N ILE A 153 15.78 5.23 6.71
CA ILE A 153 15.41 4.14 7.64
C ILE A 153 16.39 2.96 7.48
N ARG A 154 16.69 2.55 6.24
CA ARG A 154 17.63 1.46 5.93
C ARG A 154 19.03 1.76 6.46
N GLU A 155 19.52 2.97 6.24
CA GLU A 155 20.86 3.40 6.63
C GLU A 155 20.95 3.88 8.08
N ARG A 156 19.84 3.91 8.79
CA ARG A 156 19.73 4.41 10.17
C ARG A 156 20.26 5.84 10.31
N LYS A 157 19.91 6.71 9.39
CA LYS A 157 20.24 8.13 9.37
C LYS A 157 19.05 9.00 9.75
N GLN A 158 19.34 10.19 10.24
CA GLN A 158 18.31 11.22 10.42
C GLN A 158 17.95 11.83 9.08
N ILE A 159 16.72 12.35 9.00
CA ILE A 159 16.26 13.18 7.90
C ILE A 159 15.97 14.60 8.37
N SER A 160 16.12 15.55 7.46
CA SER A 160 15.66 16.91 7.62
C SER A 160 14.58 17.24 6.60
N PHE A 161 13.59 18.05 6.99
CA PHE A 161 12.52 18.50 6.10
C PHE A 161 11.82 19.75 6.67
N GLN A 162 11.06 20.43 5.82
CA GLN A 162 10.07 21.42 6.20
C GLN A 162 8.68 20.79 6.12
N TYR A 163 7.74 21.28 6.92
CA TYR A 163 6.40 20.70 6.99
C TYR A 163 5.33 21.72 6.60
N ASN A 164 4.41 21.30 5.73
CA ASN A 164 3.30 22.14 5.29
C ASN A 164 2.03 21.81 6.10
N ASP A 165 1.45 22.79 6.75
CA ASP A 165 0.22 22.60 7.53
C ASP A 165 -1.02 22.45 6.63
N LYS A 166 -1.03 23.09 5.48
CA LYS A 166 -2.12 23.01 4.51
C LYS A 166 -1.66 22.38 3.21
N TYR A 167 -2.44 21.43 2.73
CA TYR A 167 -2.26 20.92 1.38
C TYR A 167 -2.81 21.97 0.40
N LEU A 168 -1.95 22.74 -0.21
CA LEU A 168 -2.34 23.71 -1.23
C LEU A 168 -2.10 23.08 -2.61
N ALA A 169 -3.12 23.07 -3.44
CA ALA A 169 -3.05 22.57 -4.81
C ALA A 169 -2.09 23.37 -5.72
N LYS A 170 -1.68 24.57 -5.28
CA LYS A 170 -0.73 25.42 -5.98
C LYS A 170 0.59 25.52 -5.22
N PRO A 171 1.74 25.08 -5.82
CA PRO A 171 3.06 25.11 -5.17
C PRO A 171 3.54 26.50 -4.76
N ALA A 172 2.96 27.56 -5.32
CA ALA A 172 3.40 28.96 -5.09
C ALA A 172 3.01 29.55 -3.72
N GLN A 173 2.09 28.90 -2.99
CA GLN A 173 1.67 29.33 -1.64
C GLN A 173 1.92 28.19 -0.65
N GLN A 174 3.18 28.05 -0.21
CA GLN A 174 3.53 27.12 0.87
C GLN A 174 3.24 27.79 2.21
N ASP A 175 2.25 27.26 2.92
CA ASP A 175 1.96 27.64 4.30
C ASP A 175 2.81 26.74 5.21
N LEU A 176 4.09 27.10 5.31
CA LEU A 176 5.06 26.31 6.05
C LEU A 176 4.83 26.45 7.56
N ARG A 177 4.72 25.32 8.22
CA ARG A 177 4.55 25.26 9.67
C ARG A 177 5.75 25.87 10.38
N ASN A 178 5.49 26.62 11.47
CA ASN A 178 6.49 27.28 12.26
C ASN A 178 7.46 28.15 11.41
N GLU A 179 6.89 29.00 10.54
CA GLU A 179 7.65 29.92 9.68
C GLU A 179 8.73 29.25 8.81
N GLY A 180 8.52 28.01 8.45
CA GLY A 180 9.47 27.26 7.61
C GLY A 180 10.59 26.57 8.38
N MET A 181 10.43 26.37 9.67
CA MET A 181 11.38 25.63 10.51
C MET A 181 11.75 24.29 9.87
N ILE A 182 13.04 23.97 9.90
CA ILE A 182 13.56 22.66 9.46
C ILE A 182 13.48 21.69 10.64
N TYR A 183 12.78 20.60 10.42
CA TYR A 183 12.68 19.50 11.36
C TYR A 183 13.83 18.51 11.12
N TYR A 184 14.48 18.07 12.18
CA TYR A 184 15.46 16.98 12.19
C TYR A 184 14.88 15.83 12.99
N VAL A 185 14.69 14.67 12.33
CA VAL A 185 14.05 13.52 12.97
C VAL A 185 14.79 12.22 12.64
N SER A 186 14.72 11.27 13.57
CA SER A 186 15.15 9.88 13.37
C SER A 186 13.95 9.08 12.90
N PRO A 187 13.86 8.70 11.61
CA PRO A 187 12.74 7.93 11.08
C PRO A 187 12.89 6.45 11.46
N TYR A 188 11.81 5.79 11.88
CA TYR A 188 11.81 4.38 12.25
C TYR A 188 10.92 3.53 11.36
N TYR A 189 9.71 4.01 11.07
CA TYR A 189 8.75 3.28 10.25
C TYR A 189 8.09 4.20 9.23
N LEU A 190 7.81 3.63 8.08
CA LEU A 190 7.02 4.26 7.02
C LEU A 190 5.76 3.43 6.82
N VAL A 191 4.61 3.95 7.21
CA VAL A 191 3.36 3.19 7.30
C VAL A 191 2.25 3.82 6.47
N PRO A 192 1.43 3.02 5.76
CA PRO A 192 0.27 3.52 5.05
C PRO A 192 -0.87 3.81 6.04
N ALA A 193 -1.49 4.98 5.94
CA ALA A 193 -2.69 5.34 6.66
C ALA A 193 -3.48 6.44 5.91
N LYS A 194 -4.82 6.38 5.92
CA LYS A 194 -5.71 7.39 5.28
C LYS A 194 -5.37 7.72 3.83
N ASN A 195 -5.05 6.72 3.03
CA ASN A 195 -4.63 6.90 1.63
C ASN A 195 -3.37 7.76 1.43
N ASP A 196 -2.49 7.78 2.42
CA ASP A 196 -1.18 8.42 2.41
C ASP A 196 -0.16 7.57 3.17
N TYR A 197 1.11 7.99 3.17
CA TYR A 197 2.12 7.41 4.04
C TYR A 197 2.43 8.35 5.20
N TYR A 198 2.70 7.75 6.35
CA TYR A 198 3.16 8.46 7.55
C TYR A 198 4.52 7.93 7.99
N VAL A 199 5.39 8.85 8.38
CA VAL A 199 6.66 8.53 9.03
C VAL A 199 6.44 8.54 10.53
N ILE A 200 6.73 7.43 11.17
CA ILE A 200 6.86 7.37 12.63
C ILE A 200 8.32 7.64 12.94
N ALA A 201 8.58 8.74 13.66
CA ALA A 201 9.92 9.23 13.92
C ALA A 201 10.05 9.77 15.33
N CYS A 202 11.28 10.05 15.75
CA CYS A 202 11.58 10.75 16.98
C CYS A 202 12.34 12.05 16.66
N THR A 203 11.89 13.18 17.20
CA THR A 203 12.64 14.43 17.16
C THR A 203 13.72 14.45 18.25
N GLY A 204 14.74 15.32 18.10
CA GLY A 204 15.86 15.39 19.02
C GLY A 204 15.49 15.62 20.49
N GLU A 205 14.43 16.39 20.73
CA GLU A 205 14.00 16.85 22.05
C GLU A 205 12.87 16.03 22.65
N TYR A 206 12.05 15.37 21.79
CA TYR A 206 10.90 14.59 22.24
C TYR A 206 11.27 13.12 22.48
N LYS A 207 10.86 12.62 23.62
CA LYS A 207 11.09 11.21 24.02
C LYS A 207 10.08 10.24 23.39
N ASN A 208 9.00 10.75 22.79
CA ASN A 208 7.91 9.98 22.23
C ASN A 208 7.95 9.96 20.70
N PHE A 209 7.16 9.07 20.09
CA PHE A 209 6.97 9.05 18.65
C PHE A 209 6.26 10.32 18.17
N SER A 210 6.65 10.76 17.00
CA SER A 210 5.98 11.79 16.22
C SER A 210 5.54 11.21 14.88
N HIS A 211 4.39 11.66 14.35
CA HIS A 211 3.87 11.23 13.08
C HIS A 211 3.90 12.37 12.07
N TYR A 212 4.50 12.11 10.92
CA TYR A 212 4.56 13.09 9.84
C TYR A 212 3.96 12.49 8.58
N ARG A 213 2.99 13.16 7.99
CA ARG A 213 2.37 12.78 6.74
C ARG A 213 3.29 13.12 5.57
N VAL A 214 3.66 12.12 4.75
CA VAL A 214 4.69 12.25 3.70
C VAL A 214 4.31 13.30 2.66
N SER A 215 3.02 13.37 2.28
CA SER A 215 2.55 14.37 1.29
C SER A 215 2.67 15.82 1.77
N ARG A 216 2.87 16.07 3.07
CA ARG A 216 3.10 17.39 3.66
C ARG A 216 4.56 17.74 3.89
N MET A 217 5.46 16.78 3.69
CA MET A 217 6.90 16.98 3.87
C MET A 217 7.49 17.64 2.63
N ILE A 218 8.31 18.65 2.83
CA ILE A 218 8.94 19.42 1.76
C ILE A 218 10.45 19.39 1.97
N ASN A 219 11.21 19.31 0.89
CA ASN A 219 12.67 19.33 0.92
C ASN A 219 13.28 18.25 1.83
N VAL A 220 12.72 17.02 1.79
CA VAL A 220 13.25 15.90 2.56
C VAL A 220 14.68 15.60 2.10
N LYS A 221 15.62 15.57 3.04
CA LYS A 221 17.04 15.24 2.82
C LYS A 221 17.51 14.29 3.90
N GLU A 222 18.34 13.34 3.52
CA GLU A 222 19.16 12.60 4.49
C GLU A 222 20.20 13.53 5.11
N THR A 223 20.55 13.27 6.35
CA THR A 223 21.63 13.96 7.05
C THR A 223 22.80 12.98 7.29
N GLU A 224 23.98 13.50 7.61
CA GLU A 224 25.12 12.68 8.01
C GLU A 224 24.99 12.13 9.45
N LEU A 225 23.99 12.59 10.20
CA LEU A 225 23.78 12.19 11.58
C LEU A 225 23.09 10.82 11.66
N ALA A 226 23.60 9.96 12.52
CA ALA A 226 22.96 8.68 12.81
C ALA A 226 21.59 8.89 13.46
N ALA A 227 20.60 8.06 13.08
CA ALA A 227 19.32 8.02 13.76
C ALA A 227 19.50 7.60 15.21
N LYS A 228 18.71 8.16 16.12
CA LYS A 228 18.67 7.71 17.51
C LYS A 228 18.17 6.26 17.57
N ASP A 229 18.73 5.48 18.49
CA ASP A 229 18.23 4.13 18.72
C ASP A 229 16.75 4.19 19.17
N ILE A 230 15.88 3.48 18.48
CA ILE A 230 14.47 3.39 18.81
C ILE A 230 14.22 2.91 20.24
N LYS A 231 15.15 2.10 20.79
CA LYS A 231 15.09 1.60 22.17
C LYS A 231 15.21 2.72 23.22
N LEU A 232 15.64 3.92 22.85
CA LEU A 232 15.67 5.09 23.71
C LEU A 232 14.33 5.84 23.74
N ASN A 233 13.43 5.53 22.82
CA ASN A 233 12.12 6.17 22.72
C ASN A 233 11.17 5.65 23.81
N GLU A 234 10.55 6.53 24.58
CA GLU A 234 9.68 6.14 25.72
C GLU A 234 8.40 5.41 25.26
N THR A 235 7.81 5.84 24.13
CA THR A 235 6.66 5.12 23.56
C THR A 235 7.03 3.69 23.18
N TYR A 236 8.21 3.50 22.56
CA TYR A 236 8.68 2.17 22.18
C TYR A 236 8.98 1.29 23.40
N LYS A 237 9.62 1.85 24.44
CA LYS A 237 9.84 1.13 25.71
C LYS A 237 8.52 0.68 26.33
N LYS A 238 7.53 1.56 26.35
CA LYS A 238 6.20 1.25 26.89
C LYS A 238 5.53 0.14 26.08
N LEU A 239 5.60 0.19 24.75
CA LEU A 239 5.06 -0.88 23.90
C LEU A 239 5.68 -2.24 24.26
N LEU A 240 7.02 -2.30 24.39
CA LEU A 240 7.73 -3.53 24.74
C LEU A 240 7.38 -4.01 26.15
N SER A 241 7.28 -3.12 27.14
CA SER A 241 6.90 -3.49 28.51
C SER A 241 5.47 -4.03 28.61
N ASP A 242 4.57 -3.53 27.75
CA ASP A 242 3.17 -3.96 27.66
C ASP A 242 3.00 -5.23 26.80
N GLY A 243 4.11 -5.81 26.28
CA GLY A 243 4.07 -6.97 25.37
C GLY A 243 3.45 -6.65 23.99
N LYS A 244 3.42 -5.39 23.61
CA LYS A 244 2.82 -4.89 22.36
C LYS A 244 3.86 -4.69 21.27
N CYS A 245 3.41 -4.75 20.02
CA CYS A 245 4.21 -4.45 18.84
C CYS A 245 3.76 -3.14 18.16
N ILE A 246 4.46 -2.73 17.11
CA ILE A 246 4.12 -1.53 16.35
C ILE A 246 2.70 -1.61 15.73
N SER A 247 2.23 -2.81 15.36
CA SER A 247 0.88 -2.99 14.82
C SER A 247 -0.21 -2.68 15.86
N ASP A 248 0.05 -2.97 17.13
CA ASP A 248 -0.86 -2.62 18.23
C ASP A 248 -0.88 -1.10 18.41
N TYR A 249 0.29 -0.48 18.37
CA TYR A 249 0.42 0.98 18.39
C TYR A 249 -0.40 1.63 17.27
N LEU A 250 -0.29 1.13 16.03
CA LEU A 250 -1.03 1.67 14.89
C LEU A 250 -2.55 1.55 15.05
N ARG A 251 -3.03 0.43 15.62
CA ARG A 251 -4.46 0.21 15.90
C ARG A 251 -5.01 1.18 16.94
N GLU A 252 -4.22 1.50 17.96
CA GLU A 252 -4.59 2.46 19.01
C GLU A 252 -4.64 3.90 18.50
N HIS A 253 -3.84 4.22 17.46
CA HIS A 253 -3.70 5.55 16.87
C HIS A 253 -4.53 5.71 15.59
N ILE A 254 -5.84 5.65 15.73
CA ILE A 254 -6.76 5.81 14.58
C ILE A 254 -6.42 7.08 13.82
N ASN A 255 -6.13 6.91 12.54
CA ASN A 255 -5.81 8.03 11.66
C ASN A 255 -4.55 8.83 12.06
N MET A 256 -3.63 8.25 12.82
CA MET A 256 -2.39 8.88 13.28
C MET A 256 -2.59 10.13 14.15
N TRP A 257 -3.71 10.23 14.85
CA TRP A 257 -3.96 11.29 15.81
C TRP A 257 -3.30 10.98 17.16
N PHE A 258 -2.99 12.03 17.92
CA PHE A 258 -2.41 11.95 19.27
C PHE A 258 -3.48 12.12 20.34
N GLY A 259 -3.26 11.52 21.48
CA GLY A 259 -4.10 11.65 22.67
C GLY A 259 -3.72 10.60 23.72
N ASP A 260 -4.37 10.60 24.88
CA ASP A 260 -4.19 9.58 25.89
C ASP A 260 -4.91 8.29 25.50
N THR A 261 -4.17 7.18 25.57
CA THR A 261 -4.75 5.86 25.29
C THR A 261 -5.64 5.44 26.44
N GLN A 262 -6.90 5.18 26.14
CA GLN A 262 -7.90 4.75 27.10
C GLN A 262 -8.67 3.53 26.61
N ARG A 263 -9.15 2.72 27.56
CA ARG A 263 -10.10 1.65 27.27
C ARG A 263 -11.50 2.25 27.18
N VAL A 264 -12.11 2.17 26.00
CA VAL A 264 -13.43 2.75 25.73
C VAL A 264 -14.44 1.63 25.48
N ASN A 265 -15.57 1.69 26.16
CA ASN A 265 -16.66 0.75 25.96
C ASN A 265 -17.63 1.30 24.91
N LEU A 266 -17.99 0.45 23.97
CA LEU A 266 -18.85 0.77 22.85
C LEU A 266 -20.12 -0.11 22.89
N HIS A 267 -21.27 0.49 22.56
CA HIS A 267 -22.53 -0.16 22.28
C HIS A 267 -22.85 0.07 20.80
N CYS A 268 -22.93 -1.01 20.02
CA CYS A 268 -22.89 -0.95 18.56
C CYS A 268 -24.06 -1.72 17.96
N ARG A 269 -24.67 -1.22 16.89
CA ARG A 269 -25.62 -1.99 16.09
C ARG A 269 -24.91 -3.11 15.33
N GLN A 270 -25.56 -4.27 15.17
CA GLN A 270 -24.98 -5.45 14.50
C GLN A 270 -24.51 -5.14 13.07
N GLN A 271 -25.16 -4.26 12.35
CA GLN A 271 -24.76 -3.86 11.01
C GLN A 271 -23.36 -3.21 10.94
N THR A 272 -22.86 -2.64 12.05
CA THR A 272 -21.53 -2.03 12.12
C THR A 272 -20.42 -2.99 12.54
N ARG A 273 -20.74 -4.29 12.74
CA ARG A 273 -19.80 -5.29 13.27
C ARG A 273 -18.53 -5.40 12.44
N LEU A 274 -18.66 -5.41 11.10
CA LEU A 274 -17.50 -5.47 10.20
C LEU A 274 -16.68 -4.17 10.22
N ASP A 275 -17.32 -3.02 10.36
CA ASP A 275 -16.61 -1.72 10.43
C ASP A 275 -15.80 -1.63 11.74
N VAL A 276 -16.39 -2.08 12.85
CA VAL A 276 -15.71 -2.14 14.16
C VAL A 276 -14.53 -3.11 14.11
N LEU A 277 -14.74 -4.32 13.59
CA LEU A 277 -13.67 -5.32 13.43
C LEU A 277 -12.58 -4.84 12.45
N GLY A 278 -12.97 -4.22 11.34
CA GLY A 278 -12.05 -3.66 10.35
C GLY A 278 -11.18 -2.54 10.91
N THR A 279 -11.72 -1.76 11.87
CA THR A 279 -10.99 -0.64 12.47
C THR A 279 -10.09 -1.07 13.63
N PHE A 280 -10.57 -1.95 14.51
CA PHE A 280 -9.88 -2.31 15.75
C PHE A 280 -9.27 -3.72 15.76
N GLY A 281 -9.53 -4.51 14.73
CA GLY A 281 -8.99 -5.86 14.53
C GLY A 281 -9.92 -6.98 15.00
N ASN A 282 -9.65 -8.19 14.52
CA ASN A 282 -10.50 -9.37 14.72
C ASN A 282 -10.39 -10.01 16.10
N LEU A 283 -9.48 -9.52 16.97
CA LEU A 283 -9.29 -10.06 18.33
C LEU A 283 -10.13 -9.35 19.39
N LEU A 284 -11.08 -8.51 18.98
CA LEU A 284 -11.98 -7.85 19.92
C LEU A 284 -12.91 -8.87 20.58
N ASN A 285 -13.06 -8.74 21.89
CA ASN A 285 -14.13 -9.41 22.60
C ASN A 285 -15.45 -8.70 22.28
N ILE A 286 -16.28 -9.36 21.49
CA ILE A 286 -17.61 -8.90 21.13
C ILE A 286 -18.61 -9.72 21.96
N ASN A 287 -19.47 -9.02 22.71
CA ASN A 287 -20.52 -9.63 23.50
C ASN A 287 -21.88 -9.21 22.91
N ASP A 288 -22.65 -10.17 22.43
CA ASP A 288 -24.02 -9.93 22.00
C ASP A 288 -24.87 -9.55 23.20
N CYS A 289 -25.79 -8.59 23.05
CA CYS A 289 -26.64 -8.14 24.16
C CYS A 289 -27.73 -9.15 24.41
N GLU A 290 -27.79 -9.67 25.65
CA GLU A 290 -28.90 -10.53 26.08
C GLU A 290 -30.23 -9.77 26.00
N GLY A 291 -31.17 -10.30 25.21
CA GLY A 291 -32.50 -9.68 25.02
C GLY A 291 -32.61 -8.66 23.91
N ASP A 292 -31.50 -8.21 23.32
CA ASP A 292 -31.49 -7.29 22.17
C ASP A 292 -30.54 -7.76 21.09
N LYS A 293 -31.09 -8.48 20.11
CA LYS A 293 -30.32 -9.04 18.97
C LYS A 293 -29.82 -7.99 17.97
N GLU A 294 -30.27 -6.75 18.08
CA GLU A 294 -29.85 -5.69 17.17
C GLU A 294 -28.51 -5.06 17.58
N TYR A 295 -28.04 -5.32 18.80
CA TYR A 295 -26.85 -4.68 19.36
C TYR A 295 -25.83 -5.68 19.89
N PHE A 296 -24.58 -5.23 19.92
CA PHE A 296 -23.47 -5.89 20.60
C PHE A 296 -22.65 -4.85 21.38
N THR A 297 -21.89 -5.31 22.36
CA THR A 297 -20.95 -4.48 23.12
C THR A 297 -19.53 -4.95 22.90
N THR A 298 -18.59 -4.01 22.94
CA THR A 298 -17.16 -4.30 22.91
C THR A 298 -16.37 -3.23 23.65
N SER A 299 -15.12 -3.53 23.97
CA SER A 299 -14.18 -2.57 24.55
C SER A 299 -12.96 -2.44 23.64
N VAL A 300 -12.58 -1.23 23.32
CA VAL A 300 -11.45 -0.92 22.44
C VAL A 300 -10.41 -0.08 23.19
N GLN A 301 -9.13 -0.35 22.91
CA GLN A 301 -8.03 0.47 23.40
C GLN A 301 -7.71 1.52 22.35
N VAL A 302 -7.96 2.79 22.63
CA VAL A 302 -7.82 3.87 21.65
C VAL A 302 -7.35 5.16 22.30
N GLN A 303 -6.78 6.03 21.48
CA GLN A 303 -6.61 7.43 21.85
C GLN A 303 -7.96 8.15 21.73
N ALA A 304 -8.54 8.49 22.87
CA ALA A 304 -9.84 9.15 22.97
C ALA A 304 -9.73 10.63 22.57
N GLY A 305 -9.58 10.90 21.28
CA GLY A 305 -9.41 12.23 20.72
C GLY A 305 -10.09 12.39 19.36
N GLY A 306 -9.78 13.47 18.65
CA GLY A 306 -10.45 13.87 17.42
C GLY A 306 -10.53 12.78 16.35
N GLY A 307 -9.51 11.91 16.20
CA GLY A 307 -9.52 10.80 15.25
C GLY A 307 -10.59 9.76 15.57
N PHE A 308 -10.66 9.36 16.83
CA PHE A 308 -11.66 8.41 17.32
C PHE A 308 -13.07 9.03 17.31
N PHE A 309 -13.21 10.27 17.75
CA PHE A 309 -14.49 10.97 17.75
C PHE A 309 -15.06 11.16 16.35
N ASN A 310 -14.21 11.51 15.38
CA ASN A 310 -14.61 11.57 13.96
C ASN A 310 -15.09 10.22 13.45
N TRP A 311 -14.43 9.13 13.84
CA TRP A 311 -14.83 7.79 13.46
C TRP A 311 -16.20 7.44 14.04
N VAL A 312 -16.42 7.67 15.36
CA VAL A 312 -17.73 7.44 16.02
C VAL A 312 -18.83 8.28 15.37
N ALA A 313 -18.58 9.58 15.12
CA ALA A 313 -19.54 10.45 14.46
C ALA A 313 -19.90 9.95 13.05
N GLY A 314 -18.92 9.45 12.30
CA GLY A 314 -19.12 8.87 10.97
C GLY A 314 -19.99 7.60 10.94
N MET A 315 -20.18 6.93 12.09
CA MET A 315 -21.08 5.78 12.22
C MET A 315 -22.57 6.17 12.34
N GLY A 316 -22.89 7.47 12.26
CA GLY A 316 -24.27 7.96 12.17
C GLY A 316 -25.15 7.55 13.37
N GLY A 317 -24.60 7.44 14.58
CA GLY A 317 -25.32 7.02 15.78
C GLY A 317 -25.43 5.49 15.97
N ASN A 318 -24.91 4.69 15.05
CA ASN A 318 -24.90 3.22 15.17
C ASN A 318 -23.82 2.69 16.13
N VAL A 319 -22.92 3.55 16.56
CA VAL A 319 -21.88 3.26 17.56
C VAL A 319 -21.96 4.33 18.64
N ILE A 320 -22.16 3.90 19.88
CA ILE A 320 -22.35 4.76 21.04
C ILE A 320 -21.23 4.48 22.06
N ILE A 321 -20.59 5.53 22.57
CA ILE A 321 -19.63 5.44 23.66
C ILE A 321 -20.41 5.30 24.97
N THR A 322 -20.26 4.17 25.64
CA THR A 322 -20.94 3.90 26.93
C THR A 322 -20.04 4.14 28.14
N GLY A 323 -18.74 4.22 27.95
CA GLY A 323 -17.79 4.51 29.02
C GLY A 323 -16.35 4.61 28.51
N PRO A 324 -15.44 5.13 29.31
CA PRO A 324 -15.66 5.78 30.60
C PRO A 324 -16.33 7.16 30.49
N GLU A 325 -16.86 7.67 31.58
CA GLU A 325 -17.61 8.94 31.59
C GLU A 325 -16.80 10.13 31.05
N CYS A 326 -15.51 10.22 31.39
CA CYS A 326 -14.65 11.29 30.88
C CYS A 326 -14.58 11.31 29.32
N VAL A 327 -14.60 10.15 28.67
CA VAL A 327 -14.61 10.04 27.21
C VAL A 327 -15.98 10.41 26.62
N ARG A 328 -17.06 10.01 27.30
CA ARG A 328 -18.43 10.39 26.91
C ARG A 328 -18.61 11.90 26.92
N GLU A 329 -18.21 12.56 28.02
CA GLU A 329 -18.29 14.02 28.14
C GLU A 329 -17.36 14.74 27.15
N ALA A 330 -16.17 14.21 26.87
CA ALA A 330 -15.28 14.75 25.86
C ALA A 330 -15.90 14.64 24.46
N TYR A 331 -16.54 13.53 24.14
CA TYR A 331 -17.24 13.33 22.87
C TYR A 331 -18.46 14.25 22.72
N LYS A 332 -19.22 14.44 23.79
CA LYS A 332 -20.35 15.37 23.81
C LYS A 332 -19.90 16.79 23.52
N LYS A 333 -18.85 17.27 24.20
CA LYS A 333 -18.25 18.60 23.92
C LYS A 333 -17.74 18.72 22.48
N TYR A 334 -17.16 17.65 21.95
CA TYR A 334 -16.73 17.60 20.56
C TYR A 334 -17.94 17.81 19.62
N LEU A 335 -19.06 17.10 19.81
CA LEU A 335 -20.26 17.26 18.99
C LEU A 335 -20.88 18.66 19.13
N GLU A 336 -20.92 19.22 20.34
CA GLU A 336 -21.41 20.58 20.60
C GLU A 336 -20.56 21.63 19.86
N SER A 337 -19.22 21.45 19.84
CA SER A 337 -18.32 22.33 19.09
C SER A 337 -18.57 22.28 17.58
N GLN A 338 -18.89 21.10 17.04
CA GLN A 338 -19.24 20.97 15.63
C GLN A 338 -20.59 21.62 15.32
N LEU A 339 -21.60 21.39 16.16
CA LEU A 339 -22.94 21.99 16.01
C LEU A 339 -22.88 23.52 16.08
N ALA A 340 -21.98 24.09 16.87
CA ALA A 340 -21.82 25.54 17.00
C ALA A 340 -21.39 26.21 15.69
N LEU A 341 -20.75 25.49 14.77
CA LEU A 341 -20.33 26.00 13.44
C LEU A 341 -21.51 26.20 12.48
N TYR A 342 -22.69 25.64 12.79
CA TYR A 342 -23.89 25.71 11.96
C TYR A 342 -24.97 26.61 12.55
N LYS A 343 -24.66 27.32 13.63
CA LYS A 343 -25.50 28.39 14.23
C LYS A 343 -25.00 29.76 13.79
#